data_2b2d20f663e823ea0521036761f69758
#
_entry.id   2b2d20f663e823ea0521036761f69758
#
_cell.length_a   1.000
_cell.length_b   1.000
_cell.length_c   1.000
_cell.angle_alpha   90.00
_cell.angle_beta   90.00
_cell.angle_gamma   90.00
#
_symmetry.space_group_name_H-M   'P 1'
#
loop_
_entity.id
_entity.type
_entity.pdbx_description
1 polymer ?
#
loop_
_entity_poly.entity_id
_entity_poly.type
_entity_poly.pdbx_seq_one_letter_code
_entity_poly.pdbx_strand_id
1 'polypeptide(L)'
;MSEVIYYTSDEVGAPSFSNTVGAFTALLDACLVNGFNARTVTISVTGGVATATASAHGYIADRKLLIEGAANGALNGVTRIATVPSSNTFTFPAPGGADGTALGTITSKRAPLGWDIRHTATNKRVYGRTEPGRNDDVLLVDHTVAATIKYGGAASATGVDTRVEPYGSDANNWCYTTAGVTSPILWT
;
A
#
# COMPACT_ATOMS: atom_id res chain seq x y z
N MET A 1 -14.55 6.33 13.58
CA MET A 1 -14.24 4.89 13.40
C MET A 1 -12.93 4.79 12.66
N SER A 2 -11.97 4.02 13.18
CA SER A 2 -10.73 3.74 12.45
C SER A 2 -11.08 2.89 11.23
N GLU A 3 -10.73 3.37 10.04
CA GLU A 3 -11.04 2.69 8.79
C GLU A 3 -9.92 1.70 8.47
N VAL A 4 -10.26 0.45 8.27
CA VAL A 4 -9.29 -0.62 7.96
C VAL A 4 -9.03 -0.64 6.46
N ILE A 5 -7.75 -0.55 6.06
CA ILE A 5 -7.30 -0.82 4.70
C ILE A 5 -6.82 -2.28 4.66
N TYR A 6 -7.27 -3.04 3.69
CA TYR A 6 -6.83 -4.41 3.46
C TYR A 6 -6.65 -4.67 1.96
N TYR A 7 -5.81 -5.64 1.65
CA TYR A 7 -5.51 -6.05 0.28
C TYR A 7 -5.77 -7.54 0.14
N THR A 8 -6.17 -7.95 -1.06
CA THR A 8 -6.41 -9.36 -1.38
C THR A 8 -5.67 -9.72 -2.67
N SER A 9 -5.23 -10.97 -2.78
CA SER A 9 -4.43 -11.44 -3.92
C SER A 9 -5.22 -11.52 -5.23
N ASP A 10 -6.53 -11.44 -5.18
CA ASP A 10 -7.45 -11.44 -6.32
C ASP A 10 -7.67 -10.05 -6.93
N GLU A 11 -7.19 -8.99 -6.28
CA GLU A 11 -7.25 -7.63 -6.84
C GLU A 11 -6.34 -7.53 -8.07
N VAL A 12 -6.84 -6.90 -9.13
CA VAL A 12 -6.05 -6.70 -10.36
C VAL A 12 -4.79 -5.92 -10.07
N GLY A 13 -3.65 -6.43 -10.52
CA GLY A 13 -2.34 -5.81 -10.27
C GLY A 13 -1.81 -5.98 -8.85
N ALA A 14 -2.50 -6.76 -8.01
CA ALA A 14 -1.96 -7.10 -6.70
C ALA A 14 -0.63 -7.85 -6.86
N PRO A 15 0.40 -7.49 -6.08
CA PRO A 15 1.66 -8.22 -6.13
C PRO A 15 1.46 -9.65 -5.62
N SER A 16 1.98 -10.62 -6.35
CA SER A 16 1.94 -12.02 -5.94
C SER A 16 3.08 -12.32 -4.97
N PHE A 17 2.76 -13.04 -3.90
CA PHE A 17 3.78 -13.63 -3.04
C PHE A 17 4.30 -14.92 -3.67
N SER A 18 5.61 -15.04 -3.78
CA SER A 18 6.27 -16.23 -4.31
C SER A 18 7.57 -16.53 -3.54
N ASN A 19 8.12 -17.72 -3.74
CA ASN A 19 9.41 -18.12 -3.16
C ASN A 19 10.62 -17.47 -3.85
N THR A 20 10.39 -16.53 -4.77
CA THR A 20 11.45 -15.80 -5.47
C THR A 20 12.06 -14.75 -4.55
N VAL A 21 13.37 -14.68 -4.49
CA VAL A 21 14.11 -13.65 -3.75
C VAL A 21 13.59 -12.26 -4.10
N GLY A 22 13.31 -11.46 -3.07
CA GLY A 22 12.76 -10.11 -3.23
C GLY A 22 11.24 -10.01 -3.42
N ALA A 23 10.53 -11.13 -3.67
CA ALA A 23 9.07 -11.06 -3.88
C ALA A 23 8.32 -10.47 -2.67
N PHE A 24 8.76 -10.78 -1.46
CA PHE A 24 8.12 -10.24 -0.25
C PHE A 24 8.38 -8.74 -0.07
N THR A 25 9.61 -8.28 -0.34
CA THR A 25 9.88 -6.83 -0.30
C THR A 25 9.10 -6.09 -1.38
N ALA A 26 8.95 -6.65 -2.59
CA ALA A 26 8.14 -6.07 -3.64
C ALA A 26 6.65 -6.00 -3.27
N LEU A 27 6.12 -7.03 -2.60
CA LEU A 27 4.75 -7.04 -2.07
C LEU A 27 4.56 -5.93 -1.04
N LEU A 28 5.48 -5.80 -0.08
CA LEU A 28 5.39 -4.77 0.94
C LEU A 28 5.60 -3.37 0.36
N ASP A 29 6.54 -3.18 -0.57
CA ASP A 29 6.74 -1.91 -1.28
C ASP A 29 5.42 -1.46 -1.94
N ALA A 30 4.70 -2.38 -2.59
CA ALA A 30 3.42 -2.08 -3.24
C ALA A 30 2.31 -1.77 -2.23
N CYS A 31 2.17 -2.55 -1.16
CA CYS A 31 1.07 -2.37 -0.21
C CYS A 31 1.32 -1.22 0.77
N LEU A 32 2.56 -1.04 1.24
CA LEU A 32 2.87 -0.05 2.27
C LEU A 32 3.17 1.33 1.68
N VAL A 33 3.87 1.39 0.53
CA VAL A 33 4.53 2.63 0.06
C VAL A 33 4.00 3.13 -1.28
N ASN A 34 3.93 2.26 -2.30
CA ASN A 34 3.74 2.69 -3.68
C ASN A 34 2.28 2.65 -4.16
N GLY A 35 1.47 1.74 -3.61
CA GLY A 35 0.22 1.33 -4.21
C GLY A 35 0.45 0.42 -5.43
N PHE A 36 -0.64 -0.05 -6.04
CA PHE A 36 -0.60 -0.90 -7.24
C PHE A 36 -1.81 -0.66 -8.15
N ASN A 37 -1.84 -1.29 -9.33
CA ASN A 37 -2.89 -1.11 -10.33
C ASN A 37 -3.09 0.37 -10.72
N ALA A 38 -2.00 1.07 -11.09
CA ALA A 38 -2.09 2.46 -11.53
C ALA A 38 -2.82 2.57 -12.87
N ARG A 39 -3.74 3.55 -12.99
CA ARG A 39 -4.54 3.85 -14.18
C ARG A 39 -4.57 5.35 -14.43
N THR A 40 -4.48 5.76 -15.69
CA THR A 40 -4.88 7.10 -16.08
C THR A 40 -6.41 7.15 -16.15
N VAL A 41 -7.01 8.17 -15.59
CA VAL A 41 -8.46 8.31 -15.50
C VAL A 41 -8.93 9.67 -15.98
N THR A 42 -10.15 9.73 -16.51
CA THR A 42 -10.90 10.99 -16.64
C THR A 42 -11.96 11.03 -15.55
N ILE A 43 -12.20 12.20 -14.97
CA ILE A 43 -13.15 12.38 -13.87
C ILE A 43 -14.16 13.45 -14.23
N SER A 44 -15.43 13.18 -13.99
CA SER A 44 -16.51 14.15 -14.00
C SER A 44 -17.19 14.18 -12.63
N VAL A 45 -17.45 15.39 -12.11
CA VAL A 45 -18.09 15.59 -10.81
C VAL A 45 -19.50 16.13 -11.03
N THR A 46 -20.44 15.60 -10.28
CA THR A 46 -21.82 16.11 -10.23
C THR A 46 -22.37 15.95 -8.81
N GLY A 47 -22.79 17.06 -8.20
CA GLY A 47 -23.40 17.05 -6.87
C GLY A 47 -22.52 16.43 -5.80
N GLY A 48 -21.20 16.65 -5.85
CA GLY A 48 -20.26 16.10 -4.85
C GLY A 48 -19.93 14.62 -5.03
N VAL A 49 -20.31 14.01 -6.16
CA VAL A 49 -19.92 12.65 -6.55
C VAL A 49 -19.06 12.69 -7.77
N ALA A 50 -17.88 12.09 -7.70
CA ALA A 50 -16.99 11.91 -8.83
C ALA A 50 -17.29 10.58 -9.54
N THR A 51 -17.43 10.63 -10.86
CA THR A 51 -17.43 9.46 -11.74
C THR A 51 -16.12 9.43 -12.50
N ALA A 52 -15.32 8.40 -12.28
CA ALA A 52 -14.06 8.19 -12.97
C ALA A 52 -14.20 7.12 -14.05
N THR A 53 -13.53 7.34 -15.18
CA THR A 53 -13.49 6.40 -16.31
C THR A 53 -12.05 5.98 -16.58
N ALA A 54 -11.82 4.68 -16.60
CA ALA A 54 -10.56 4.04 -16.96
C ALA A 54 -10.84 2.65 -17.57
N SER A 55 -10.24 2.34 -18.71
CA SER A 55 -10.48 1.06 -19.37
C SER A 55 -10.06 -0.12 -18.51
N ALA A 56 -10.96 -1.09 -18.33
CA ALA A 56 -10.74 -2.36 -17.63
C ALA A 56 -9.97 -2.18 -16.32
N HIS A 57 -10.42 -1.24 -15.47
CA HIS A 57 -9.67 -0.83 -14.29
C HIS A 57 -9.53 -1.94 -13.23
N GLY A 58 -10.47 -2.88 -13.15
CA GLY A 58 -10.44 -4.00 -12.20
C GLY A 58 -10.53 -3.60 -10.72
N TYR A 59 -10.95 -2.38 -10.42
CA TYR A 59 -11.19 -1.95 -9.04
C TYR A 59 -12.47 -2.57 -8.49
N ILE A 60 -12.51 -2.68 -7.17
CA ILE A 60 -13.61 -3.29 -6.41
C ILE A 60 -14.21 -2.21 -5.50
N ALA A 61 -15.54 -2.19 -5.35
CA ALA A 61 -16.20 -1.28 -4.43
C ALA A 61 -15.66 -1.44 -2.99
N ASP A 62 -15.77 -0.38 -2.20
CA ASP A 62 -15.28 -0.29 -0.83
C ASP A 62 -13.75 -0.32 -0.65
N ARG A 63 -12.98 -0.39 -1.73
CA ARG A 63 -11.52 -0.28 -1.68
C ARG A 63 -11.05 1.16 -1.67
N LYS A 64 -9.91 1.40 -1.01
CA LYS A 64 -9.26 2.72 -1.01
C LYS A 64 -8.43 2.90 -2.28
N LEU A 65 -8.59 4.07 -2.90
CA LEU A 65 -7.75 4.53 -4.01
C LEU A 65 -7.01 5.80 -3.60
N LEU A 66 -5.85 6.00 -4.19
CA LEU A 66 -5.15 7.27 -4.22
C LEU A 66 -5.38 7.90 -5.59
N ILE A 67 -5.93 9.11 -5.62
CA ILE A 67 -6.13 9.93 -6.80
C ILE A 67 -5.08 11.04 -6.79
N GLU A 68 -4.40 11.23 -7.91
CA GLU A 68 -3.33 12.23 -8.05
C GLU A 68 -3.44 12.94 -9.40
N GLY A 69 -2.91 14.17 -9.48
CA GLY A 69 -2.78 14.91 -10.73
C GLY A 69 -4.01 15.69 -11.20
N ALA A 70 -5.09 15.73 -10.40
CA ALA A 70 -6.21 16.61 -10.68
C ALA A 70 -5.83 18.06 -10.39
N ALA A 71 -6.18 18.99 -11.31
CA ALA A 71 -5.98 20.43 -11.11
C ALA A 71 -6.79 20.97 -9.91
N ASN A 72 -7.99 20.42 -9.68
CA ASN A 72 -8.73 20.66 -8.44
C ASN A 72 -8.16 19.77 -7.33
N GLY A 73 -7.43 20.39 -6.39
CA GLY A 73 -6.78 19.70 -5.27
C GLY A 73 -7.74 18.91 -4.37
N ALA A 74 -9.03 19.27 -4.33
CA ALA A 74 -10.04 18.55 -3.55
C ALA A 74 -10.33 17.14 -4.08
N LEU A 75 -9.93 16.82 -5.31
CA LEU A 75 -10.05 15.48 -5.89
C LEU A 75 -8.83 14.61 -5.59
N ASN A 76 -7.70 15.20 -5.22
CA ASN A 76 -6.47 14.48 -4.92
C ASN A 76 -6.49 13.92 -3.51
N GLY A 77 -5.84 12.77 -3.34
CA GLY A 77 -5.70 12.10 -2.06
C GLY A 77 -6.37 10.73 -2.01
N VAL A 78 -6.40 10.17 -0.81
CA VAL A 78 -6.99 8.84 -0.58
C VAL A 78 -8.51 8.98 -0.48
N THR A 79 -9.22 8.23 -1.30
CA THR A 79 -10.68 8.16 -1.32
C THR A 79 -11.15 6.71 -1.30
N ARG A 80 -12.44 6.50 -1.03
CA ARG A 80 -13.08 5.18 -1.05
C ARG A 80 -13.96 5.04 -2.27
N ILE A 81 -13.85 3.94 -2.98
CA ILE A 81 -14.76 3.60 -4.08
C ILE A 81 -16.17 3.38 -3.49
N ALA A 82 -17.12 4.18 -3.94
CA ALA A 82 -18.52 4.03 -3.54
C ALA A 82 -19.20 2.92 -4.35
N THR A 83 -19.08 2.98 -5.67
CA THR A 83 -19.67 1.96 -6.56
C THR A 83 -18.76 1.70 -7.76
N VAL A 84 -18.98 0.55 -8.42
CA VAL A 84 -18.35 0.15 -9.67
C VAL A 84 -19.47 -0.17 -10.67
N PRO A 85 -20.02 0.84 -11.39
CA PRO A 85 -21.12 0.64 -12.33
C PRO A 85 -20.75 -0.24 -13.53
N SER A 86 -19.49 -0.23 -13.94
CA SER A 86 -18.99 -1.08 -15.05
C SER A 86 -17.50 -1.39 -14.87
N SER A 87 -16.96 -2.25 -15.73
CA SER A 87 -15.50 -2.52 -15.78
C SER A 87 -14.66 -1.30 -16.15
N ASN A 88 -15.28 -0.24 -16.65
CA ASN A 88 -14.61 0.98 -17.09
C ASN A 88 -14.94 2.21 -16.25
N THR A 89 -15.86 2.12 -15.30
CA THR A 89 -16.31 3.26 -14.50
C THR A 89 -16.43 2.91 -13.02
N PHE A 90 -16.01 3.83 -12.19
CA PHE A 90 -16.22 3.77 -10.74
C PHE A 90 -16.55 5.15 -10.18
N THR A 91 -17.20 5.20 -9.02
CA THR A 91 -17.57 6.43 -8.35
C THR A 91 -16.94 6.55 -6.98
N PHE A 92 -16.73 7.77 -6.54
CA PHE A 92 -16.25 8.08 -5.19
C PHE A 92 -16.78 9.44 -4.70
N PRO A 93 -16.85 9.68 -3.37
CA PRO A 93 -17.25 10.98 -2.83
C PRO A 93 -16.24 12.07 -3.17
N ALA A 94 -16.71 13.20 -3.65
CA ALA A 94 -15.91 14.36 -4.00
C ALA A 94 -16.52 15.66 -3.44
N PRO A 95 -16.68 15.81 -2.11
CA PRO A 95 -17.47 16.90 -1.51
C PRO A 95 -16.91 18.31 -1.78
N GLY A 96 -15.63 18.43 -2.15
CA GLY A 96 -15.00 19.69 -2.54
C GLY A 96 -14.72 19.79 -4.04
N GLY A 97 -15.17 18.82 -4.82
CA GLY A 97 -15.02 18.82 -6.27
C GLY A 97 -16.00 19.80 -6.93
N ALA A 98 -15.48 20.68 -7.80
CA ALA A 98 -16.33 21.51 -8.63
C ALA A 98 -17.04 20.64 -9.69
N ASP A 99 -18.33 20.88 -9.92
CA ASP A 99 -19.10 20.17 -10.95
C ASP A 99 -18.50 20.37 -12.34
N GLY A 100 -18.53 19.33 -13.16
CA GLY A 100 -17.97 19.28 -14.50
C GLY A 100 -16.78 18.34 -14.65
N THR A 101 -16.11 18.43 -15.79
CA THR A 101 -14.94 17.59 -16.09
C THR A 101 -13.71 18.12 -15.38
N ALA A 102 -13.05 17.26 -14.62
CA ALA A 102 -11.80 17.59 -13.95
C ALA A 102 -10.65 17.73 -14.95
N LEU A 103 -9.81 18.73 -14.74
CA LEU A 103 -8.61 19.01 -15.54
C LEU A 103 -7.37 18.39 -14.91
N GLY A 104 -6.35 18.11 -15.72
CA GLY A 104 -5.06 17.58 -15.32
C GLY A 104 -4.79 16.18 -15.90
N THR A 105 -3.58 15.69 -15.69
CA THR A 105 -3.23 14.29 -15.98
C THR A 105 -3.52 13.47 -14.75
N ILE A 106 -4.74 12.96 -14.65
CA ILE A 106 -5.23 12.33 -13.43
C ILE A 106 -4.92 10.86 -13.46
N THR A 107 -4.40 10.37 -12.36
CA THR A 107 -4.12 8.94 -12.15
C THR A 107 -4.85 8.44 -10.90
N SER A 108 -5.15 7.16 -10.91
CA SER A 108 -5.68 6.43 -9.76
C SER A 108 -4.89 5.15 -9.54
N LYS A 109 -4.72 4.73 -8.29
CA LYS A 109 -4.11 3.45 -7.92
C LYS A 109 -4.69 2.96 -6.60
N ARG A 110 -4.57 1.66 -6.32
CA ARG A 110 -4.85 1.15 -4.97
C ARG A 110 -3.98 1.93 -3.99
N ALA A 111 -4.63 2.53 -2.99
CA ALA A 111 -3.92 3.35 -2.03
C ALA A 111 -2.95 2.53 -1.20
N PRO A 112 -1.69 2.95 -1.03
CA PRO A 112 -0.79 2.34 -0.07
C PRO A 112 -1.18 2.71 1.36
N LEU A 113 -0.56 2.06 2.35
CA LEU A 113 -0.76 2.38 3.77
C LEU A 113 -0.06 3.68 4.22
N GLY A 114 0.72 4.32 3.34
CA GLY A 114 1.40 5.58 3.65
C GLY A 114 2.63 5.40 4.54
N TRP A 115 3.35 4.30 4.40
CA TRP A 115 4.64 4.10 5.03
C TRP A 115 5.77 4.61 4.12
N ASP A 116 6.92 4.89 4.71
CA ASP A 116 8.15 5.23 4.01
C ASP A 116 9.16 4.09 4.04
N ILE A 117 10.01 4.05 3.01
CA ILE A 117 11.25 3.26 3.06
C ILE A 117 12.33 4.11 3.71
N ARG A 118 12.78 3.73 4.91
CA ARG A 118 13.85 4.41 5.66
C ARG A 118 15.24 4.00 5.18
N HIS A 119 15.43 2.70 4.94
CA HIS A 119 16.67 2.15 4.39
C HIS A 119 16.38 1.08 3.37
N THR A 120 17.24 0.98 2.35
CA THR A 120 17.11 0.01 1.27
C THR A 120 18.45 -0.62 0.92
N ALA A 121 18.43 -1.91 0.66
CA ALA A 121 19.48 -2.67 -0.03
C ALA A 121 18.82 -3.74 -0.91
N THR A 122 19.60 -4.48 -1.69
CA THR A 122 19.06 -5.53 -2.55
C THR A 122 18.24 -6.51 -1.74
N ASN A 123 16.93 -6.59 -2.01
CA ASN A 123 15.95 -7.45 -1.33
C ASN A 123 15.85 -7.26 0.20
N LYS A 124 16.30 -6.10 0.71
CA LYS A 124 16.15 -5.70 2.11
C LYS A 124 15.48 -4.34 2.18
N ARG A 125 14.62 -4.14 3.16
CA ARG A 125 13.93 -2.87 3.43
C ARG A 125 13.80 -2.61 4.92
N VAL A 126 13.79 -1.34 5.25
CA VAL A 126 13.33 -0.84 6.54
C VAL A 126 12.18 0.11 6.26
N TYR A 127 11.01 -0.24 6.73
CA TYR A 127 9.80 0.56 6.60
C TYR A 127 9.53 1.29 7.91
N GLY A 128 9.08 2.54 7.81
CA GLY A 128 8.63 3.34 8.94
C GLY A 128 7.33 4.06 8.61
N ARG A 129 6.57 4.43 9.62
CA ARG A 129 5.33 5.19 9.45
C ARG A 129 5.64 6.67 9.20
N THR A 130 4.77 7.33 8.42
CA THR A 130 4.89 8.77 8.12
C THR A 130 4.00 9.64 9.00
N GLU A 131 3.08 9.03 9.76
CA GLU A 131 2.13 9.78 10.58
C GLU A 131 2.83 10.58 11.69
N PRO A 132 2.57 11.90 11.81
CA PRO A 132 3.10 12.70 12.90
C PRO A 132 2.63 12.20 14.27
N GLY A 133 3.55 12.18 15.25
CA GLY A 133 3.23 11.78 16.63
C GLY A 133 3.21 10.28 16.88
N ARG A 134 3.56 9.46 15.89
CA ARG A 134 3.87 8.03 16.09
C ARG A 134 5.34 7.87 16.43
N ASN A 135 5.65 6.80 17.18
CA ASN A 135 7.03 6.41 17.45
C ASN A 135 7.76 6.13 16.14
N ASP A 136 9.07 6.27 16.14
CA ASP A 136 9.93 5.93 14.99
C ASP A 136 10.03 4.42 14.72
N ASP A 137 9.05 3.67 15.21
CA ASP A 137 8.95 2.23 15.04
C ASP A 137 9.10 1.81 13.60
N VAL A 138 9.98 0.85 13.38
CA VAL A 138 10.33 0.36 12.04
C VAL A 138 10.10 -1.15 11.90
N LEU A 139 9.79 -1.55 10.69
CA LEU A 139 9.75 -2.94 10.26
C LEU A 139 10.95 -3.21 9.34
N LEU A 140 11.84 -4.08 9.77
CA LEU A 140 12.94 -4.55 8.94
C LEU A 140 12.55 -5.86 8.25
N VAL A 141 12.92 -5.97 6.99
CA VAL A 141 12.65 -7.15 6.16
C VAL A 141 13.89 -7.51 5.35
N ASP A 142 14.24 -8.79 5.36
CA ASP A 142 15.30 -9.38 4.54
C ASP A 142 14.74 -10.59 3.80
N HIS A 143 14.70 -10.52 2.47
CA HIS A 143 14.32 -11.61 1.58
C HIS A 143 15.42 -11.89 0.55
N THR A 144 16.67 -11.99 1.03
CA THR A 144 17.85 -12.31 0.21
C THR A 144 18.00 -13.79 -0.06
N VAL A 145 17.28 -14.65 0.64
CA VAL A 145 17.29 -16.10 0.48
C VAL A 145 15.92 -16.55 0.00
N ALA A 146 15.86 -17.29 -1.11
CA ALA A 146 14.61 -17.85 -1.62
C ALA A 146 13.95 -18.73 -0.56
N ALA A 147 12.61 -18.67 -0.50
CA ALA A 147 11.81 -19.42 0.46
C ALA A 147 12.07 -19.08 1.96
N THR A 148 12.89 -18.08 2.25
CA THR A 148 13.16 -17.66 3.65
C THR A 148 13.02 -16.15 3.77
N ILE A 149 12.11 -15.71 4.63
CA ILE A 149 11.93 -14.31 4.95
C ILE A 149 12.33 -14.09 6.40
N LYS A 150 13.18 -13.11 6.64
CA LYS A 150 13.48 -12.59 7.96
C LYS A 150 12.77 -11.25 8.11
N TYR A 151 12.11 -11.04 9.23
CA TYR A 151 11.49 -9.77 9.55
C TYR A 151 11.54 -9.49 11.05
N GLY A 152 11.54 -8.23 11.43
CA GLY A 152 11.54 -7.84 12.82
C GLY A 152 11.20 -6.36 13.01
N GLY A 153 10.63 -6.03 14.15
CA GLY A 153 10.37 -4.67 14.56
C GLY A 153 11.49 -4.12 15.44
N ALA A 154 11.63 -2.80 15.44
CA ALA A 154 12.52 -2.09 16.36
C ALA A 154 12.01 -0.66 16.58
N ALA A 155 12.44 0.01 17.65
CA ALA A 155 12.13 1.42 17.88
C ALA A 155 12.73 2.32 16.80
N SER A 156 13.89 1.95 16.24
CA SER A 156 14.48 2.60 15.06
C SER A 156 15.51 1.69 14.39
N ALA A 157 16.07 2.14 13.26
CA ALA A 157 17.16 1.47 12.57
C ALA A 157 18.14 2.49 12.00
N THR A 158 19.44 2.14 11.99
CA THR A 158 20.50 2.93 11.35
C THR A 158 20.96 2.35 10.01
N GLY A 159 20.34 1.25 9.58
CA GLY A 159 20.59 0.58 8.31
C GLY A 159 19.72 -0.66 8.16
N VAL A 160 19.83 -1.37 7.03
CA VAL A 160 18.98 -2.54 6.73
C VAL A 160 19.24 -3.75 7.64
N ASP A 161 20.36 -3.81 8.29
CA ASP A 161 20.76 -4.91 9.17
C ASP A 161 20.98 -4.46 10.62
N THR A 162 20.76 -3.18 10.94
CA THR A 162 21.07 -2.59 12.24
C THR A 162 19.81 -2.05 12.91
N ARG A 163 19.34 -2.74 13.92
CA ARG A 163 18.19 -2.37 14.75
C ARG A 163 18.63 -1.66 16.02
N VAL A 164 17.87 -0.65 16.41
CA VAL A 164 18.01 0.05 17.68
C VAL A 164 16.80 -0.30 18.55
N GLU A 165 17.03 -0.83 19.73
CA GLU A 165 15.97 -1.30 20.63
C GLU A 165 15.00 -2.27 19.93
N PRO A 166 15.48 -3.46 19.51
CA PRO A 166 14.61 -4.42 18.83
C PRO A 166 13.52 -4.92 19.78
N TYR A 167 12.32 -5.13 19.22
CA TYR A 167 11.20 -5.68 19.97
C TYR A 167 11.39 -7.18 20.16
N GLY A 168 11.34 -7.62 21.43
CA GLY A 168 11.59 -9.00 21.84
C GLY A 168 12.85 -9.16 22.70
N SER A 169 12.98 -10.31 23.38
CA SER A 169 14.00 -10.55 24.38
C SER A 169 15.43 -10.75 23.86
N ASP A 170 15.60 -10.93 22.53
CA ASP A 170 16.89 -11.20 21.91
C ASP A 170 17.22 -10.21 20.79
N ALA A 171 18.42 -9.63 20.82
CA ALA A 171 18.95 -8.74 19.77
C ALA A 171 18.99 -9.42 18.39
N ASN A 172 18.89 -10.75 18.32
CA ASN A 172 18.84 -11.57 17.12
C ASN A 172 17.43 -12.04 16.73
N ASN A 173 16.37 -11.52 17.35
CA ASN A 173 15.00 -11.99 17.14
C ASN A 173 14.48 -11.58 15.75
N TRP A 174 14.93 -12.32 14.75
CA TRP A 174 14.32 -12.35 13.43
C TRP A 174 13.28 -13.46 13.43
N CYS A 175 12.04 -13.12 13.09
CA CYS A 175 11.07 -14.14 12.73
C CYS A 175 11.43 -14.70 11.36
N TYR A 176 11.43 -16.01 11.24
CA TYR A 176 11.72 -16.71 9.99
C TYR A 176 10.45 -17.40 9.49
N THR A 177 10.16 -17.30 8.21
CA THR A 177 9.24 -18.21 7.55
C THR A 177 10.01 -18.99 6.49
N THR A 178 9.90 -20.30 6.49
CA THR A 178 10.36 -21.16 5.41
C THR A 178 9.16 -21.59 4.58
N ALA A 179 9.25 -21.48 3.26
CA ALA A 179 8.22 -21.99 2.36
C ALA A 179 8.07 -23.50 2.57
N GLY A 180 6.83 -23.96 2.73
CA GLY A 180 6.51 -25.36 2.98
C GLY A 180 6.13 -25.70 4.41
N VAL A 181 6.27 -24.77 5.35
CA VAL A 181 5.72 -24.95 6.71
C VAL A 181 4.38 -24.23 6.76
N THR A 182 3.29 -24.99 6.74
CA THR A 182 1.92 -24.51 6.97
C THR A 182 1.68 -24.27 8.46
N SER A 183 2.55 -23.55 9.12
CA SER A 183 2.30 -23.10 10.49
C SER A 183 1.63 -21.73 10.43
N PRO A 184 0.42 -21.58 10.97
CA PRO A 184 -0.18 -20.27 11.10
C PRO A 184 0.70 -19.44 12.01
N ILE A 185 1.04 -18.23 11.57
CA ILE A 185 1.69 -17.23 12.44
C ILE A 185 0.65 -16.85 13.50
N LEU A 186 0.78 -17.40 14.68
CA LEU A 186 -0.03 -16.98 15.83
C LEU A 186 0.55 -15.67 16.35
N TRP A 187 -0.20 -14.58 16.14
CA TRP A 187 -0.01 -13.35 16.89
C TRP A 187 -0.62 -13.54 18.28
N THR A 188 0.20 -13.64 19.30
CA THR A 188 -0.22 -13.55 20.70
C THR A 188 0.07 -12.15 21.22
#